data_4fbcb5ce518539bb24582c30dbb6a49d
#
_entry.id   4fbcb5ce518539bb24582c30dbb6a49d
#
_cell.length_a   1.000
_cell.length_b   1.000
_cell.length_c   1.000
_cell.angle_alpha   90.00
_cell.angle_beta   90.00
_cell.angle_gamma   90.00
#
_symmetry.space_group_name_H-M   'P 1'
#
loop_
_entity.id
_entity.type
_entity.pdbx_description
1 polymer ?
#
loop_
_entity_poly.entity_id
_entity_poly.type
_entity_poly.pdbx_seq_one_letter_code
_entity_poly.pdbx_strand_id
1 'polypeptide(L)'
;MRCRGIRRDHSLMPLLLAFALLAFALQPTWLQAQTLRIATFNTELSRKGPGLLLRDIERDNDAQIQAVIAVISQNQPDILVLQGIDWDYGSQALRALEKRLAAAGTPFPYLFARQPNTGLATKLDLDGDQRLGGPGDSQGYGDYTGRSGMAVLSRYPIMADEVSDLSGLLWRELPGATLPRHPDGSPFPSPQAQAVQRLSTTAHWALPVALNEDTLLTLLVFKAAPPLFDGAEDRNGLRNADEIRLWQVFLAGHLPKKTGPPPSSRFLIAGGANLDPDKGAGHREVASRD
;
A
#
# COMPACT_ATOMS: atom_id res chain seq x y z
N MET A 1 1.99 93.79 15.06
CA MET A 1 1.50 92.40 15.10
C MET A 1 2.12 91.63 14.00
N ARG A 2 3.06 90.68 14.23
CA ARG A 2 3.70 89.83 13.23
C ARG A 2 3.13 88.41 13.38
N CYS A 3 2.39 87.96 12.35
CA CYS A 3 1.96 86.57 12.22
C CYS A 3 3.15 85.65 11.82
N ARG A 4 3.51 84.74 12.68
CA ARG A 4 4.45 83.65 12.33
C ARG A 4 3.71 82.54 11.56
N GLY A 5 4.13 82.34 10.28
CA GLY A 5 3.66 81.27 9.51
C GLY A 5 4.28 79.92 9.96
N ILE A 6 3.42 78.94 10.22
CA ILE A 6 3.83 77.57 10.52
C ILE A 6 4.25 76.89 9.20
N ARG A 7 5.53 76.57 9.04
CA ARG A 7 6.00 75.68 7.95
C ARG A 7 5.57 74.25 8.27
N ARG A 8 4.73 73.71 7.43
CA ARG A 8 4.43 72.30 7.43
C ARG A 8 5.57 71.54 6.71
N ASP A 9 6.32 70.74 7.47
CA ASP A 9 7.33 69.82 6.90
C ASP A 9 6.62 68.62 6.23
N HIS A 10 6.52 68.65 4.90
CA HIS A 10 5.91 67.59 4.08
C HIS A 10 6.89 66.49 3.69
N SER A 11 8.13 66.47 4.22
CA SER A 11 9.19 65.55 3.71
C SER A 11 9.23 64.15 4.36
N LEU A 12 8.54 63.90 5.43
CA LEU A 12 8.58 62.59 6.16
C LEU A 12 7.50 61.62 5.70
N MET A 13 6.43 62.06 5.06
CA MET A 13 5.29 61.22 4.67
C MET A 13 5.62 60.18 3.59
N PRO A 14 6.41 60.52 2.50
CA PRO A 14 6.79 59.50 1.50
C PRO A 14 7.76 58.44 2.06
N LEU A 15 8.62 58.81 3.00
CA LEU A 15 9.55 57.84 3.63
C LEU A 15 8.81 56.82 4.53
N LEU A 16 7.80 57.24 5.29
CA LEU A 16 6.96 56.39 6.13
C LEU A 16 6.10 55.43 5.27
N LEU A 17 5.60 55.92 4.11
CA LEU A 17 4.84 55.03 3.19
C LEU A 17 5.73 53.98 2.53
N ALA A 18 6.97 54.35 2.13
CA ALA A 18 7.93 53.40 1.61
C ALA A 18 8.35 52.34 2.63
N PHE A 19 8.53 52.74 3.90
CA PHE A 19 8.86 51.79 4.96
C PHE A 19 7.70 50.83 5.30
N ALA A 20 6.46 51.32 5.27
CA ALA A 20 5.25 50.53 5.48
C ALA A 20 5.05 49.51 4.33
N LEU A 21 5.32 49.87 3.05
CA LEU A 21 5.25 48.98 1.92
C LEU A 21 6.38 47.92 1.94
N LEU A 22 7.58 48.27 2.41
CA LEU A 22 8.68 47.32 2.58
C LEU A 22 8.41 46.32 3.71
N ALA A 23 7.82 46.79 4.83
CA ALA A 23 7.42 45.93 5.93
C ALA A 23 6.29 44.95 5.55
N PHE A 24 5.40 45.33 4.63
CA PHE A 24 4.35 44.45 4.13
C PHE A 24 4.90 43.38 3.14
N ALA A 25 5.96 43.70 2.40
CA ALA A 25 6.64 42.73 1.50
C ALA A 25 7.50 41.70 2.25
N LEU A 26 7.84 41.96 3.52
CA LEU A 26 8.64 41.10 4.39
C LEU A 26 7.79 40.23 5.33
N GLN A 27 6.48 40.09 5.09
CA GLN A 27 5.65 39.14 5.84
C GLN A 27 6.23 37.74 5.66
N PRO A 28 6.69 37.06 6.71
CA PRO A 28 7.11 35.67 6.58
C PRO A 28 5.90 34.88 6.08
N THR A 29 5.99 34.34 4.89
CA THR A 29 5.05 33.29 4.45
C THR A 29 5.24 32.15 5.41
N TRP A 30 4.33 32.01 6.37
CA TRP A 30 4.30 30.84 7.23
C TRP A 30 4.15 29.65 6.32
N LEU A 31 5.25 28.91 6.11
CA LEU A 31 5.23 27.63 5.44
C LEU A 31 4.42 26.72 6.37
N GLN A 32 3.11 26.66 6.16
CA GLN A 32 2.29 25.69 6.85
C GLN A 32 2.76 24.31 6.38
N ALA A 33 3.38 23.58 7.29
CA ALA A 33 3.70 22.18 7.04
C ALA A 33 2.37 21.47 6.75
N GLN A 34 2.18 21.06 5.50
CA GLN A 34 0.99 20.32 5.12
C GLN A 34 1.09 18.94 5.77
N THR A 35 0.20 18.65 6.72
CA THR A 35 0.10 17.33 7.34
C THR A 35 -0.57 16.39 6.37
N LEU A 36 0.15 15.32 5.95
CA LEU A 36 -0.38 14.25 5.12
C LEU A 36 -0.84 13.09 6.02
N ARG A 37 -2.12 12.74 5.93
CA ARG A 37 -2.70 11.60 6.65
C ARG A 37 -2.72 10.38 5.75
N ILE A 38 -1.91 9.39 6.07
CA ILE A 38 -1.86 8.10 5.38
C ILE A 38 -2.40 7.04 6.32
N ALA A 39 -3.33 6.22 5.82
CA ALA A 39 -3.91 5.11 6.58
C ALA A 39 -3.73 3.78 5.85
N THR A 40 -3.57 2.71 6.61
CA THR A 40 -3.67 1.33 6.15
C THR A 40 -4.83 0.66 6.89
N PHE A 41 -5.66 -0.09 6.15
CA PHE A 41 -6.85 -0.71 6.72
C PHE A 41 -7.13 -2.08 6.08
N ASN A 42 -7.03 -3.15 6.87
CA ASN A 42 -7.50 -4.47 6.47
C ASN A 42 -9.01 -4.54 6.70
N THR A 43 -9.77 -4.44 5.62
CA THR A 43 -11.23 -4.31 5.65
C THR A 43 -11.98 -5.63 5.73
N GLU A 44 -11.31 -6.73 5.36
CA GLU A 44 -11.91 -8.06 5.20
C GLU A 44 -13.15 -8.07 4.28
N LEU A 45 -13.20 -7.13 3.33
CA LEU A 45 -14.24 -7.05 2.29
C LEU A 45 -14.02 -8.11 1.21
N SER A 46 -13.91 -9.37 1.65
CA SER A 46 -13.83 -10.54 0.79
C SER A 46 -15.12 -11.35 0.87
N ARG A 47 -15.55 -11.89 -0.25
CA ARG A 47 -16.80 -12.65 -0.38
C ARG A 47 -16.51 -14.10 -0.82
N LYS A 48 -17.54 -14.95 -0.80
CA LYS A 48 -17.41 -16.37 -1.16
C LYS A 48 -17.26 -16.64 -2.66
N GLY A 49 -17.29 -15.60 -3.49
CA GLY A 49 -17.18 -15.74 -4.94
C GLY A 49 -16.99 -14.41 -5.65
N PRO A 50 -16.52 -14.42 -6.89
CA PRO A 50 -16.26 -13.23 -7.67
C PRO A 50 -17.56 -12.42 -7.93
N GLY A 51 -17.44 -11.08 -7.93
CA GLY A 51 -18.55 -10.16 -8.18
C GLY A 51 -19.54 -9.98 -7.01
N LEU A 52 -19.45 -10.81 -5.95
CA LEU A 52 -20.36 -10.68 -4.82
C LEU A 52 -20.12 -9.41 -4.00
N LEU A 53 -18.86 -8.96 -3.91
CA LEU A 53 -18.56 -7.70 -3.24
C LEU A 53 -19.20 -6.51 -3.97
N LEU A 54 -19.07 -6.42 -5.30
CA LEU A 54 -19.71 -5.37 -6.09
C LEU A 54 -21.22 -5.35 -5.85
N ARG A 55 -21.86 -6.51 -5.96
CA ARG A 55 -23.30 -6.65 -5.69
C ARG A 55 -23.70 -6.11 -4.32
N ASP A 56 -22.91 -6.44 -3.27
CA ASP A 56 -23.24 -6.08 -1.90
C ASP A 56 -23.03 -4.57 -1.66
N ILE A 57 -22.00 -3.96 -2.30
CA ILE A 57 -21.79 -2.50 -2.28
C ILE A 57 -22.96 -1.78 -2.95
N GLU A 58 -23.43 -2.27 -4.11
CA GLU A 58 -24.53 -1.65 -4.87
C GLU A 58 -25.89 -1.76 -4.16
N ARG A 59 -26.11 -2.84 -3.41
CA ARG A 59 -27.35 -3.05 -2.63
C ARG A 59 -27.47 -2.15 -1.41
N ASP A 60 -26.36 -1.60 -0.92
CA ASP A 60 -26.30 -0.65 0.19
C ASP A 60 -26.94 -1.11 1.52
N ASN A 61 -26.97 -2.39 1.78
CA ASN A 61 -27.58 -2.94 2.99
C ASN A 61 -26.63 -3.86 3.78
N ASP A 62 -25.35 -3.93 3.41
CA ASP A 62 -24.35 -4.71 4.11
C ASP A 62 -23.74 -3.91 5.26
N ALA A 63 -23.93 -4.40 6.50
CA ALA A 63 -23.49 -3.72 7.71
C ALA A 63 -21.95 -3.58 7.79
N GLN A 64 -21.19 -4.53 7.25
CA GLN A 64 -19.73 -4.46 7.23
C GLN A 64 -19.26 -3.35 6.28
N ILE A 65 -19.83 -3.26 5.09
CA ILE A 65 -19.51 -2.20 4.12
C ILE A 65 -19.83 -0.83 4.71
N GLN A 66 -21.00 -0.67 5.36
CA GLN A 66 -21.38 0.58 6.03
C GLN A 66 -20.41 0.94 7.15
N ALA A 67 -19.96 -0.02 7.96
CA ALA A 67 -18.97 0.20 9.02
C ALA A 67 -17.61 0.60 8.44
N VAL A 68 -17.15 -0.04 7.36
CA VAL A 68 -15.89 0.32 6.68
C VAL A 68 -15.96 1.76 6.15
N ILE A 69 -17.05 2.15 5.50
CA ILE A 69 -17.27 3.52 5.01
C ILE A 69 -17.25 4.51 6.18
N ALA A 70 -17.94 4.21 7.28
CA ALA A 70 -17.98 5.08 8.46
C ALA A 70 -16.58 5.29 9.08
N VAL A 71 -15.80 4.21 9.23
CA VAL A 71 -14.41 4.28 9.76
C VAL A 71 -13.53 5.15 8.86
N ILE A 72 -13.57 4.95 7.54
CA ILE A 72 -12.78 5.74 6.60
C ILE A 72 -13.20 7.21 6.62
N SER A 73 -14.51 7.48 6.59
CA SER A 73 -15.04 8.85 6.60
C SER A 73 -14.77 9.59 7.92
N GLN A 74 -14.74 8.91 9.04
CA GLN A 74 -14.37 9.51 10.33
C GLN A 74 -12.89 9.89 10.39
N ASN A 75 -12.00 9.07 9.80
CA ASN A 75 -10.57 9.28 9.84
C ASN A 75 -10.05 10.25 8.77
N GLN A 76 -10.79 10.47 7.68
CA GLN A 76 -10.46 11.41 6.60
C GLN A 76 -9.01 11.28 6.11
N PRO A 77 -8.54 10.10 5.68
CA PRO A 77 -7.18 9.96 5.16
C PRO A 77 -7.03 10.68 3.81
N ASP A 78 -5.82 11.16 3.53
CA ASP A 78 -5.45 11.70 2.22
C ASP A 78 -5.04 10.59 1.26
N ILE A 79 -4.41 9.55 1.81
CA ILE A 79 -4.04 8.32 1.10
C ILE A 79 -4.47 7.14 1.95
N LEU A 80 -5.14 6.17 1.34
CA LEU A 80 -5.67 4.99 1.99
C LEU A 80 -5.19 3.72 1.29
N VAL A 81 -4.50 2.85 2.03
CA VAL A 81 -4.10 1.52 1.59
C VAL A 81 -5.10 0.50 2.14
N LEU A 82 -5.94 -0.03 1.27
CA LEU A 82 -6.89 -1.08 1.62
C LEU A 82 -6.28 -2.46 1.41
N GLN A 83 -6.56 -3.35 2.35
CA GLN A 83 -6.24 -4.76 2.29
C GLN A 83 -7.51 -5.58 2.51
N GLY A 84 -7.50 -6.82 2.03
CA GLY A 84 -8.64 -7.70 2.20
C GLY A 84 -9.88 -7.29 1.40
N ILE A 85 -9.71 -6.55 0.30
CA ILE A 85 -10.77 -6.21 -0.64
C ILE A 85 -10.70 -7.11 -1.86
N ASP A 86 -11.82 -7.67 -2.30
CA ASP A 86 -11.86 -8.46 -3.51
C ASP A 86 -11.54 -7.60 -4.74
N TRP A 87 -10.63 -8.10 -5.57
CA TRP A 87 -10.30 -7.51 -6.85
C TRP A 87 -11.18 -8.11 -7.96
N ASP A 88 -11.66 -7.27 -8.85
CA ASP A 88 -12.34 -7.68 -10.07
C ASP A 88 -11.72 -7.01 -11.31
N TYR A 89 -11.94 -7.61 -12.47
CA TYR A 89 -11.50 -7.04 -13.73
C TYR A 89 -12.16 -5.68 -13.99
N GLY A 90 -11.33 -4.64 -14.16
CA GLY A 90 -11.81 -3.26 -14.30
C GLY A 90 -12.05 -2.54 -12.97
N SER A 91 -11.75 -3.18 -11.82
CA SER A 91 -11.87 -2.58 -10.47
C SER A 91 -13.26 -2.00 -10.19
N GLN A 92 -14.31 -2.70 -10.59
CA GLN A 92 -15.69 -2.21 -10.48
C GLN A 92 -16.14 -2.11 -9.02
N ALA A 93 -15.83 -3.11 -8.19
CA ALA A 93 -16.11 -3.08 -6.75
C ALA A 93 -15.39 -1.91 -6.06
N LEU A 94 -14.11 -1.68 -6.41
CA LEU A 94 -13.35 -0.54 -5.87
C LEU A 94 -13.97 0.81 -6.27
N ARG A 95 -14.37 0.97 -7.53
CA ARG A 95 -15.06 2.20 -8.00
C ARG A 95 -16.41 2.40 -7.32
N ALA A 96 -17.16 1.33 -7.12
CA ALA A 96 -18.44 1.40 -6.39
C ALA A 96 -18.21 1.80 -4.92
N LEU A 97 -17.20 1.26 -4.25
CA LEU A 97 -16.81 1.64 -2.89
C LEU A 97 -16.40 3.12 -2.83
N GLU A 98 -15.55 3.58 -3.78
CA GLU A 98 -15.14 5.00 -3.86
C GLU A 98 -16.33 5.92 -4.01
N LYS A 99 -17.28 5.60 -4.89
CA LYS A 99 -18.50 6.38 -5.05
C LYS A 99 -19.30 6.51 -3.74
N ARG A 100 -19.32 5.46 -2.92
CA ARG A 100 -19.96 5.49 -1.60
C ARG A 100 -19.18 6.36 -0.61
N LEU A 101 -17.85 6.28 -0.63
CA LEU A 101 -16.97 7.13 0.18
C LEU A 101 -17.09 8.60 -0.21
N ALA A 102 -17.17 8.92 -1.50
CA ALA A 102 -17.40 10.27 -1.99
C ALA A 102 -18.75 10.83 -1.53
N ALA A 103 -19.83 10.02 -1.60
CA ALA A 103 -21.15 10.38 -1.09
C ALA A 103 -21.15 10.61 0.43
N ALA A 104 -20.27 9.93 1.17
CA ALA A 104 -20.03 10.14 2.61
C ALA A 104 -19.05 11.30 2.93
N GLY A 105 -18.68 12.12 1.92
CA GLY A 105 -17.80 13.29 2.10
C GLY A 105 -16.30 12.99 2.12
N THR A 106 -15.87 11.80 1.68
CA THR A 106 -14.47 11.39 1.64
C THR A 106 -14.07 10.89 0.25
N PRO A 107 -14.02 11.79 -0.76
CA PRO A 107 -13.69 11.41 -2.13
C PRO A 107 -12.21 11.09 -2.31
N PHE A 108 -11.93 10.11 -3.19
CA PHE A 108 -10.60 9.73 -3.64
C PHE A 108 -10.55 9.72 -5.18
N PRO A 109 -10.13 10.81 -5.83
CA PRO A 109 -10.11 10.89 -7.29
C PRO A 109 -9.19 9.88 -7.98
N TYR A 110 -8.18 9.36 -7.25
CA TYR A 110 -7.18 8.46 -7.80
C TYR A 110 -7.26 7.09 -7.13
N LEU A 111 -7.41 6.06 -7.94
CA LEU A 111 -7.55 4.67 -7.51
C LEU A 111 -6.47 3.81 -8.18
N PHE A 112 -5.90 2.90 -7.43
CA PHE A 112 -4.98 1.90 -7.96
C PHE A 112 -5.27 0.53 -7.37
N ALA A 113 -5.40 -0.46 -8.25
CA ALA A 113 -5.44 -1.88 -7.91
C ALA A 113 -4.94 -2.69 -9.10
N ARG A 114 -4.24 -3.79 -8.85
CA ARG A 114 -3.84 -4.79 -9.84
C ARG A 114 -4.27 -6.16 -9.38
N GLN A 115 -4.35 -7.10 -10.33
CA GLN A 115 -4.66 -8.49 -10.04
C GLN A 115 -3.68 -9.03 -8.98
N PRO A 116 -4.17 -9.50 -7.82
CA PRO A 116 -3.32 -10.07 -6.79
C PRO A 116 -2.90 -11.50 -7.12
N ASN A 117 -1.95 -12.03 -6.36
CA ASN A 117 -1.57 -13.43 -6.42
C ASN A 117 -2.58 -14.35 -5.71
N THR A 118 -3.40 -13.81 -4.82
CA THR A 118 -4.44 -14.57 -4.12
C THR A 118 -5.45 -15.17 -5.12
N GLY A 119 -5.63 -16.47 -5.06
CA GLY A 119 -6.49 -17.22 -5.97
C GLY A 119 -5.98 -17.31 -7.40
N LEU A 120 -4.77 -16.88 -7.71
CA LEU A 120 -4.15 -17.07 -9.02
C LEU A 120 -3.66 -18.51 -9.12
N ALA A 121 -4.54 -19.37 -9.65
CA ALA A 121 -4.35 -20.81 -9.69
C ALA A 121 -3.09 -21.22 -10.48
N THR A 122 -2.44 -22.27 -10.00
CA THR A 122 -1.39 -23.00 -10.73
C THR A 122 -1.90 -24.40 -11.10
N LYS A 123 -1.09 -25.15 -11.85
CA LYS A 123 -1.39 -26.54 -12.14
C LYS A 123 -0.52 -27.51 -11.32
N LEU A 124 0.03 -27.00 -10.22
CA LEU A 124 0.95 -27.72 -9.34
C LEU A 124 0.39 -27.74 -7.92
N ASP A 125 0.70 -28.80 -7.20
CA ASP A 125 0.52 -28.86 -5.76
C ASP A 125 1.53 -27.91 -5.10
N LEU A 126 1.05 -26.77 -4.60
CA LEU A 126 1.88 -25.76 -3.94
C LEU A 126 1.84 -25.86 -2.41
N ASP A 127 0.89 -26.59 -1.84
CA ASP A 127 0.78 -26.75 -0.39
C ASP A 127 1.16 -28.13 0.14
N GLY A 128 1.41 -29.08 -0.78
CA GLY A 128 1.92 -30.43 -0.43
C GLY A 128 0.82 -31.38 0.06
N ASP A 129 -0.46 -31.10 -0.20
CA ASP A 129 -1.57 -31.95 0.20
C ASP A 129 -1.86 -33.12 -0.75
N GLN A 130 -1.08 -33.23 -1.86
CA GLN A 130 -1.19 -34.22 -2.92
C GLN A 130 -2.49 -34.13 -3.74
N ARG A 131 -3.17 -33.01 -3.70
CA ARG A 131 -4.35 -32.71 -4.50
C ARG A 131 -4.04 -31.53 -5.40
N LEU A 132 -4.78 -31.38 -6.49
CA LEU A 132 -4.61 -30.28 -7.42
C LEU A 132 -5.88 -29.45 -7.52
N GLY A 133 -5.70 -28.14 -7.68
CA GLY A 133 -6.81 -27.21 -7.91
C GLY A 133 -7.50 -26.73 -6.65
N GLY A 134 -6.92 -26.99 -5.49
CA GLY A 134 -7.34 -26.39 -4.20
C GLY A 134 -6.93 -24.92 -4.07
N PRO A 135 -7.47 -24.19 -3.09
CA PRO A 135 -7.07 -22.81 -2.80
C PRO A 135 -5.58 -22.66 -2.48
N GLY A 136 -4.95 -23.70 -1.90
CA GLY A 136 -3.53 -23.77 -1.57
C GLY A 136 -2.62 -23.87 -2.79
N ASP A 137 -3.13 -24.30 -3.94
CA ASP A 137 -2.41 -24.44 -5.22
C ASP A 137 -2.35 -23.13 -6.02
N SER A 138 -2.88 -22.05 -5.45
CA SER A 138 -2.75 -20.72 -6.01
C SER A 138 -1.45 -20.06 -5.57
N GLN A 139 -0.97 -19.07 -6.31
CA GLN A 139 0.22 -18.30 -5.97
C GLN A 139 0.11 -17.67 -4.56
N GLY A 140 -1.08 -17.28 -4.15
CA GLY A 140 -1.47 -16.95 -2.79
C GLY A 140 -2.83 -17.59 -2.49
N TYR A 141 -3.03 -18.09 -1.28
CA TYR A 141 -4.24 -18.80 -0.89
C TYR A 141 -5.54 -18.04 -1.25
N GLY A 142 -6.42 -18.69 -1.98
CA GLY A 142 -7.72 -18.10 -2.37
C GLY A 142 -8.54 -19.01 -3.25
N ASP A 143 -9.86 -19.02 -3.03
CA ASP A 143 -10.80 -19.88 -3.74
C ASP A 143 -11.06 -19.42 -5.19
N TYR A 144 -10.72 -18.19 -5.53
CA TYR A 144 -10.86 -17.61 -6.87
C TYR A 144 -9.86 -16.46 -7.06
N THR A 145 -9.51 -16.19 -8.30
CA THR A 145 -8.60 -15.10 -8.65
C THR A 145 -9.17 -13.75 -8.22
N GLY A 146 -8.41 -13.01 -7.44
CA GLY A 146 -8.81 -11.69 -6.93
C GLY A 146 -9.37 -11.69 -5.52
N ARG A 147 -9.53 -12.85 -4.87
CA ARG A 147 -9.98 -12.90 -3.48
C ARG A 147 -9.03 -12.14 -2.56
N SER A 148 -9.58 -11.29 -1.69
CA SER A 148 -8.81 -10.63 -0.61
C SER A 148 -7.55 -9.90 -1.10
N GLY A 149 -7.67 -9.15 -2.19
CA GLY A 149 -6.59 -8.33 -2.76
C GLY A 149 -6.28 -7.07 -1.98
N MET A 150 -5.69 -6.11 -2.69
CA MET A 150 -5.32 -4.79 -2.15
C MET A 150 -5.72 -3.69 -3.12
N ALA A 151 -5.90 -2.47 -2.59
CA ALA A 151 -6.10 -1.25 -3.37
C ALA A 151 -5.48 -0.03 -2.68
N VAL A 152 -5.16 0.99 -3.45
CA VAL A 152 -4.78 2.31 -2.94
C VAL A 152 -5.75 3.35 -3.47
N LEU A 153 -6.30 4.15 -2.56
CA LEU A 153 -7.14 5.29 -2.87
C LEU A 153 -6.38 6.55 -2.44
N SER A 154 -6.38 7.59 -3.28
CA SER A 154 -5.60 8.80 -3.00
C SER A 154 -6.35 10.06 -3.43
N ARG A 155 -6.17 11.14 -2.66
CA ARG A 155 -6.53 12.51 -3.06
C ARG A 155 -5.50 13.12 -4.00
N TYR A 156 -4.30 12.54 -4.05
CA TYR A 156 -3.18 12.97 -4.87
C TYR A 156 -3.00 12.06 -6.09
N PRO A 157 -2.49 12.58 -7.22
CA PRO A 157 -2.24 11.78 -8.42
C PRO A 157 -1.33 10.57 -8.15
N ILE A 158 -1.79 9.40 -8.57
CA ILE A 158 -1.02 8.15 -8.55
C ILE A 158 -0.36 7.99 -9.91
N MET A 159 0.97 7.83 -9.95
CA MET A 159 1.76 7.63 -11.16
C MET A 159 1.72 6.14 -11.57
N ALA A 160 0.55 5.69 -12.04
CA ALA A 160 0.26 4.27 -12.27
C ALA A 160 1.19 3.59 -13.29
N ASP A 161 1.73 4.36 -14.25
CA ASP A 161 2.66 3.87 -15.26
C ASP A 161 4.10 3.72 -14.74
N GLU A 162 4.41 4.34 -13.59
CA GLU A 162 5.74 4.31 -12.95
C GLU A 162 5.82 3.29 -11.81
N VAL A 163 4.77 2.50 -11.60
CA VAL A 163 4.71 1.50 -10.52
C VAL A 163 5.69 0.37 -10.77
N SER A 164 6.60 0.15 -9.82
CA SER A 164 7.37 -1.10 -9.76
C SER A 164 6.52 -2.17 -9.07
N ASP A 165 6.03 -3.12 -9.87
CA ASP A 165 5.22 -4.24 -9.39
C ASP A 165 6.10 -5.47 -9.14
N LEU A 166 6.37 -5.75 -7.87
CA LEU A 166 7.20 -6.86 -7.42
C LEU A 166 6.40 -8.15 -7.19
N SER A 167 5.08 -8.11 -7.40
CA SER A 167 4.19 -9.25 -7.12
C SER A 167 4.52 -10.50 -7.94
N GLY A 168 5.16 -10.32 -9.10
CA GLY A 168 5.59 -11.40 -9.98
C GLY A 168 6.96 -12.02 -9.67
N LEU A 169 7.70 -11.50 -8.66
CA LEU A 169 9.01 -12.03 -8.27
C LEU A 169 8.84 -13.46 -7.77
N LEU A 170 9.62 -14.40 -8.32
CA LEU A 170 9.64 -15.76 -7.79
C LEU A 170 10.35 -15.79 -6.45
N TRP A 171 9.85 -16.60 -5.51
CA TRP A 171 10.42 -16.68 -4.17
C TRP A 171 11.90 -17.02 -4.20
N ARG A 172 12.29 -17.98 -5.04
CA ARG A 172 13.69 -18.38 -5.25
C ARG A 172 14.60 -17.28 -5.83
N GLU A 173 14.04 -16.21 -6.40
CA GLU A 173 14.82 -15.09 -6.96
C GLU A 173 15.14 -14.01 -5.91
N LEU A 174 14.54 -14.09 -4.72
CA LEU A 174 14.90 -13.19 -3.63
C LEU A 174 16.33 -13.55 -3.16
N PRO A 175 17.29 -12.63 -3.16
CA PRO A 175 18.60 -12.87 -2.58
C PRO A 175 18.52 -13.37 -1.14
N GLY A 176 19.08 -14.56 -0.88
CA GLY A 176 19.00 -15.20 0.43
C GLY A 176 17.63 -15.76 0.78
N ALA A 177 16.82 -16.17 -0.21
CA ALA A 177 15.51 -16.78 0.01
C ALA A 177 15.56 -18.00 0.93
N THR A 178 14.61 -18.07 1.87
CA THR A 178 14.48 -19.17 2.85
C THR A 178 13.40 -20.14 2.38
N LEU A 179 13.71 -20.95 1.36
CA LEU A 179 12.73 -21.89 0.78
C LEU A 179 12.47 -23.08 1.70
N PRO A 180 11.20 -23.50 1.87
CA PRO A 180 10.84 -24.62 2.72
C PRO A 180 11.41 -25.96 2.21
N ARG A 181 11.66 -26.90 3.13
CA ARG A 181 12.25 -28.18 2.84
C ARG A 181 11.55 -29.31 3.57
N HIS A 182 11.57 -30.49 3.00
CA HIS A 182 11.25 -31.72 3.70
C HIS A 182 12.33 -32.06 4.74
N PRO A 183 12.03 -32.95 5.72
CA PRO A 183 13.03 -33.37 6.72
C PRO A 183 14.31 -34.00 6.15
N ASP A 184 14.26 -34.56 4.94
CA ASP A 184 15.42 -35.10 4.23
C ASP A 184 16.24 -34.03 3.49
N GLY A 185 15.84 -32.76 3.59
CA GLY A 185 16.48 -31.62 2.94
C GLY A 185 16.03 -31.36 1.49
N SER A 186 15.17 -32.21 0.93
CA SER A 186 14.62 -31.98 -0.41
C SER A 186 13.66 -30.79 -0.44
N PRO A 187 13.50 -30.11 -1.61
CA PRO A 187 12.59 -28.97 -1.76
C PRO A 187 11.13 -29.32 -1.45
N PHE A 188 10.47 -28.58 -0.56
CA PHE A 188 9.05 -28.73 -0.26
C PHE A 188 8.20 -27.72 -1.09
N PRO A 189 7.01 -28.11 -1.63
CA PRO A 189 6.50 -29.50 -1.72
C PRO A 189 7.19 -30.27 -2.85
N SER A 190 7.81 -29.57 -3.82
CA SER A 190 8.60 -30.15 -4.89
C SER A 190 9.51 -29.12 -5.57
N PRO A 191 10.56 -29.52 -6.28
CA PRO A 191 11.37 -28.59 -7.08
C PRO A 191 10.56 -27.83 -8.15
N GLN A 192 9.54 -28.47 -8.73
CA GLN A 192 8.66 -27.87 -9.74
C GLN A 192 7.79 -26.78 -9.14
N ALA A 193 7.23 -27.01 -7.97
CA ALA A 193 6.45 -26.01 -7.22
C ALA A 193 7.31 -24.78 -6.86
N GLN A 194 8.51 -24.98 -6.29
CA GLN A 194 9.43 -23.90 -5.99
C GLN A 194 9.91 -23.12 -7.22
N ALA A 195 9.93 -23.78 -8.39
CA ALA A 195 10.34 -23.13 -9.63
C ALA A 195 9.36 -22.05 -10.10
N VAL A 196 8.09 -22.15 -9.73
CA VAL A 196 7.01 -21.24 -10.18
C VAL A 196 6.39 -20.38 -9.07
N GLN A 197 6.64 -20.72 -7.81
CA GLN A 197 6.03 -20.03 -6.68
C GLN A 197 6.54 -18.60 -6.58
N ARG A 198 5.61 -17.65 -6.59
CA ARG A 198 5.89 -16.24 -6.35
C ARG A 198 6.11 -15.99 -4.86
N LEU A 199 6.96 -15.02 -4.53
CA LEU A 199 7.17 -14.62 -3.15
C LEU A 199 5.91 -13.97 -2.58
N SER A 200 5.39 -12.95 -3.23
CA SER A 200 4.22 -12.21 -2.74
C SER A 200 2.99 -13.09 -2.68
N THR A 201 2.40 -13.21 -1.51
CA THR A 201 1.11 -13.90 -1.34
C THR A 201 -0.03 -13.09 -1.92
N THR A 202 -0.07 -11.78 -1.68
CA THR A 202 -1.08 -10.89 -2.25
C THR A 202 -0.47 -10.02 -3.34
N ALA A 203 0.32 -9.04 -2.98
CA ALA A 203 1.04 -8.17 -3.90
C ALA A 203 2.11 -7.36 -3.16
N HIS A 204 3.09 -6.83 -3.92
CA HIS A 204 4.07 -5.84 -3.45
C HIS A 204 4.23 -4.77 -4.53
N TRP A 205 3.91 -3.52 -4.21
CA TRP A 205 3.95 -2.40 -5.14
C TRP A 205 4.78 -1.24 -4.59
N ALA A 206 5.76 -0.79 -5.34
CA ALA A 206 6.36 0.53 -5.11
C ALA A 206 5.61 1.54 -5.99
N LEU A 207 4.73 2.33 -5.37
CA LEU A 207 3.71 3.15 -6.00
C LEU A 207 4.02 4.63 -5.79
N PRO A 208 4.50 5.37 -6.81
CA PRO A 208 4.74 6.80 -6.69
C PRO A 208 3.42 7.59 -6.65
N VAL A 209 3.34 8.55 -5.74
CA VAL A 209 2.23 9.50 -5.57
C VAL A 209 2.79 10.92 -5.64
N ALA A 210 2.25 11.75 -6.52
CA ALA A 210 2.65 13.15 -6.66
C ALA A 210 1.91 14.01 -5.63
N LEU A 211 2.60 14.45 -4.58
CA LEU A 211 2.02 15.32 -3.54
C LEU A 211 1.88 16.76 -4.04
N ASN A 212 2.78 17.20 -4.91
CA ASN A 212 2.75 18.44 -5.68
C ASN A 212 3.68 18.29 -6.90
N GLU A 213 3.90 19.36 -7.66
CA GLU A 213 4.73 19.36 -8.88
C GLU A 213 6.17 18.88 -8.66
N ASP A 214 6.75 19.15 -7.47
CA ASP A 214 8.15 18.87 -7.15
C ASP A 214 8.34 17.74 -6.14
N THR A 215 7.26 17.16 -5.61
CA THR A 215 7.34 16.23 -4.48
C THR A 215 6.63 14.91 -4.78
N LEU A 216 7.42 13.87 -4.92
CA LEU A 216 6.94 12.49 -4.97
C LEU A 216 7.08 11.81 -3.61
N LEU A 217 6.10 10.99 -3.27
CA LEU A 217 6.15 10.02 -2.18
C LEU A 217 5.96 8.62 -2.78
N THR A 218 6.91 7.72 -2.60
CA THR A 218 6.73 6.34 -3.02
C THR A 218 6.13 5.51 -1.87
N LEU A 219 4.95 4.96 -2.09
CA LEU A 219 4.34 4.02 -1.16
C LEU A 219 4.84 2.61 -1.48
N LEU A 220 5.44 1.95 -0.51
CA LEU A 220 5.83 0.54 -0.56
C LEU A 220 4.70 -0.27 0.07
N VAL A 221 3.80 -0.77 -0.77
CA VAL A 221 2.52 -1.35 -0.35
C VAL A 221 2.55 -2.87 -0.45
N PHE A 222 2.15 -3.56 0.62
CA PHE A 222 2.14 -5.02 0.65
C PHE A 222 1.12 -5.61 1.63
N LYS A 223 0.85 -6.91 1.46
CA LYS A 223 0.16 -7.75 2.45
C LYS A 223 0.83 -9.12 2.44
N ALA A 224 1.57 -9.41 3.51
CA ALA A 224 2.25 -10.70 3.69
C ALA A 224 1.28 -11.81 4.11
N ALA A 225 1.67 -13.06 3.88
CA ALA A 225 0.96 -14.22 4.39
C ALA A 225 0.93 -14.23 5.92
N PRO A 226 -0.11 -14.81 6.56
CA PRO A 226 -0.02 -15.13 7.98
C PRO A 226 1.02 -16.25 8.16
N PRO A 227 1.89 -16.19 9.20
CA PRO A 227 2.89 -17.23 9.50
C PRO A 227 2.26 -18.39 10.24
N LEU A 228 1.18 -18.95 9.71
CA LEU A 228 0.33 -19.97 10.30
C LEU A 228 -0.25 -20.88 9.22
N PHE A 229 -0.92 -21.95 9.61
CA PHE A 229 -1.65 -22.86 8.73
C PHE A 229 -0.75 -23.69 7.81
N ASP A 230 0.41 -24.13 8.33
CA ASP A 230 1.38 -25.01 7.68
C ASP A 230 1.87 -26.11 8.62
N GLY A 231 2.77 -26.95 8.15
CA GLY A 231 3.35 -28.05 8.90
C GLY A 231 4.76 -27.75 9.43
N ALA A 232 5.52 -28.83 9.66
CA ALA A 232 6.88 -28.72 10.17
C ALA A 232 7.87 -28.08 9.19
N GLU A 233 7.51 -27.94 7.92
CA GLU A 233 8.28 -27.28 6.89
C GLU A 233 8.24 -25.75 7.01
N ASP A 234 7.34 -25.20 7.85
CA ASP A 234 7.21 -23.78 8.16
C ASP A 234 7.09 -22.88 6.91
N ARG A 235 6.39 -23.37 5.88
CA ARG A 235 6.29 -22.68 4.58
C ARG A 235 5.76 -21.27 4.71
N ASN A 236 4.70 -21.07 5.49
CA ASN A 236 4.05 -19.77 5.65
C ASN A 236 4.87 -18.84 6.55
N GLY A 237 5.53 -19.35 7.58
CA GLY A 237 6.43 -18.58 8.43
C GLY A 237 7.65 -18.07 7.66
N LEU A 238 8.33 -18.95 6.92
CA LEU A 238 9.46 -18.60 6.05
C LEU A 238 9.05 -17.59 4.96
N ARG A 239 7.87 -17.79 4.34
CA ARG A 239 7.35 -16.90 3.31
C ARG A 239 7.00 -15.52 3.87
N ASN A 240 6.33 -15.45 5.02
CA ASN A 240 6.02 -14.20 5.71
C ASN A 240 7.30 -13.39 5.99
N ALA A 241 8.32 -14.05 6.53
CA ALA A 241 9.62 -13.42 6.80
C ALA A 241 10.26 -12.85 5.53
N ASP A 242 10.28 -13.62 4.44
CA ASP A 242 10.85 -13.18 3.17
C ASP A 242 10.01 -12.10 2.48
N GLU A 243 8.67 -12.10 2.63
CA GLU A 243 7.79 -11.03 2.14
C GLU A 243 8.08 -9.69 2.84
N ILE A 244 8.33 -9.70 4.15
CA ILE A 244 8.72 -8.51 4.90
C ILE A 244 10.12 -8.05 4.50
N ARG A 245 11.09 -8.99 4.42
CA ARG A 245 12.47 -8.73 4.06
C ARG A 245 12.64 -8.23 2.61
N LEU A 246 11.66 -8.48 1.73
CA LEU A 246 11.68 -8.01 0.35
C LEU A 246 11.92 -6.51 0.26
N TRP A 247 11.32 -5.71 1.14
CA TRP A 247 11.52 -4.26 1.13
C TRP A 247 12.95 -3.85 1.46
N GLN A 248 13.59 -4.52 2.42
CA GLN A 248 15.01 -4.28 2.74
C GLN A 248 15.90 -4.57 1.53
N VAL A 249 15.68 -5.70 0.86
CA VAL A 249 16.46 -6.12 -0.32
C VAL A 249 16.21 -5.18 -1.51
N PHE A 250 14.96 -4.73 -1.70
CA PHE A 250 14.58 -3.77 -2.74
C PHE A 250 15.25 -2.41 -2.52
N LEU A 251 15.13 -1.86 -1.31
CA LEU A 251 15.71 -0.55 -0.96
C LEU A 251 17.24 -0.55 -1.05
N ALA A 252 17.88 -1.69 -0.78
CA ALA A 252 19.32 -1.87 -0.98
C ALA A 252 19.73 -2.01 -2.46
N GLY A 253 18.77 -2.07 -3.39
CA GLY A 253 19.04 -2.24 -4.82
C GLY A 253 19.56 -3.63 -5.21
N HIS A 254 19.31 -4.65 -4.37
CA HIS A 254 19.82 -6.00 -4.58
C HIS A 254 18.87 -6.94 -5.35
N LEU A 255 17.68 -6.47 -5.71
CA LEU A 255 16.75 -7.25 -6.52
C LEU A 255 17.19 -7.34 -7.99
N PRO A 256 16.72 -8.34 -8.75
CA PRO A 256 16.95 -8.40 -10.19
C PRO A 256 16.52 -7.12 -10.91
N LYS A 257 17.29 -6.66 -11.91
CA LYS A 257 17.02 -5.42 -12.66
C LYS A 257 15.59 -5.31 -13.23
N LYS A 258 14.95 -6.43 -13.51
CA LYS A 258 13.56 -6.48 -14.03
C LYS A 258 12.51 -5.92 -13.04
N THR A 259 12.85 -5.76 -11.77
CA THR A 259 11.95 -5.25 -10.72
C THR A 259 11.90 -3.72 -10.62
N GLY A 260 12.72 -3.03 -11.42
CA GLY A 260 12.90 -1.58 -11.33
C GLY A 260 13.85 -1.14 -10.22
N PRO A 261 14.24 0.13 -10.21
CA PRO A 261 15.12 0.69 -9.18
C PRO A 261 14.34 0.97 -7.89
N PRO A 262 15.03 1.00 -6.74
CA PRO A 262 14.46 1.51 -5.50
C PRO A 262 14.13 3.02 -5.62
N PRO A 263 13.22 3.55 -4.77
CA PRO A 263 12.93 4.98 -4.77
C PRO A 263 14.17 5.78 -4.39
N SER A 264 14.42 6.86 -5.15
CA SER A 264 15.55 7.77 -4.93
C SER A 264 15.25 8.86 -3.89
N SER A 265 14.02 8.96 -3.41
CA SER A 265 13.53 10.01 -2.52
C SER A 265 12.63 9.44 -1.41
N ARG A 266 11.73 10.26 -0.88
CA ARG A 266 10.84 9.90 0.23
C ARG A 266 10.02 8.65 -0.09
N PHE A 267 10.03 7.69 0.83
CA PHE A 267 9.15 6.53 0.78
C PHE A 267 8.48 6.27 2.13
N LEU A 268 7.41 5.49 2.10
CA LEU A 268 6.70 4.99 3.27
C LEU A 268 6.29 3.54 3.01
N ILE A 269 6.60 2.65 3.93
CA ILE A 269 6.10 1.26 3.89
C ILE A 269 4.72 1.25 4.57
N ALA A 270 3.71 0.77 3.84
CA ALA A 270 2.34 0.69 4.33
C ALA A 270 1.70 -0.64 3.92
N GLY A 271 1.05 -1.31 4.84
CA GLY A 271 0.41 -2.61 4.54
C GLY A 271 0.19 -3.46 5.76
N GLY A 272 0.11 -4.77 5.53
CA GLY A 272 -0.10 -5.78 6.57
C GLY A 272 1.04 -6.79 6.60
N ALA A 273 1.87 -6.73 7.63
CA ALA A 273 2.95 -7.69 7.85
C ALA A 273 2.44 -9.06 8.34
N ASN A 274 1.25 -9.12 8.91
CA ASN A 274 0.73 -10.31 9.61
C ASN A 274 1.73 -10.89 10.63
N LEU A 275 2.56 -10.03 11.20
CA LEU A 275 3.62 -10.38 12.14
C LEU A 275 3.62 -9.36 13.28
N ASP A 276 3.60 -9.85 14.51
CA ASP A 276 3.79 -9.07 15.72
C ASP A 276 5.25 -9.22 16.18
N PRO A 277 6.03 -8.14 16.29
CA PRO A 277 7.45 -8.20 16.67
C PRO A 277 7.66 -8.72 18.10
N ASP A 278 6.66 -8.55 18.97
CA ASP A 278 6.77 -8.90 20.40
C ASP A 278 6.17 -10.27 20.72
N LYS A 279 5.09 -10.65 20.03
CA LYS A 279 4.26 -11.82 20.35
C LYS A 279 3.79 -12.55 19.09
N GLY A 280 3.41 -13.82 19.27
CA GLY A 280 2.80 -14.61 18.22
C GLY A 280 3.76 -15.55 17.50
N ALA A 281 3.25 -16.21 16.46
CA ALA A 281 4.00 -17.09 15.58
C ALA A 281 4.81 -16.29 14.53
N GLY A 282 5.76 -16.98 13.90
CA GLY A 282 6.58 -16.42 12.82
C GLY A 282 7.98 -15.94 13.24
N HIS A 283 8.75 -15.54 12.27
CA HIS A 283 10.16 -15.12 12.41
C HIS A 283 10.25 -13.64 12.78
N ARG A 284 10.02 -13.33 14.06
CA ARG A 284 9.88 -11.96 14.58
C ARG A 284 11.11 -11.07 14.41
N GLU A 285 12.30 -11.66 14.33
CA GLU A 285 13.56 -10.98 14.10
C GLU A 285 13.60 -10.18 12.79
N VAL A 286 12.74 -10.50 11.83
CA VAL A 286 12.63 -9.77 10.55
C VAL A 286 11.94 -8.42 10.74
N ALA A 287 10.98 -8.32 11.65
CA ALA A 287 10.25 -7.08 11.92
C ALA A 287 11.03 -6.12 12.84
N SER A 288 12.06 -6.60 13.54
CA SER A 288 12.85 -5.82 14.49
C SER A 288 14.20 -5.32 13.93
N ARG A 289 14.51 -5.59 12.66
CA ARG A 289 15.73 -5.09 12.02
C ARG A 289 15.48 -3.69 11.47
N ASP A 290 16.22 -2.73 12.04
CA ASP A 290 16.21 -1.31 11.65
C ASP A 290 16.63 -1.06 10.19
#